data_da9a7daddc31437bf0eae0b77b6a0b14
#
_entry.id   da9a7daddc31437bf0eae0b77b6a0b14
#
_cell.length_a   1.000
_cell.length_b   1.000
_cell.length_c   1.000
_cell.angle_alpha   90.00
_cell.angle_beta   90.00
_cell.angle_gamma   90.00
#
_symmetry.space_group_name_H-M   'P 1'
#
loop_
_entity.id
_entity.type
_entity.pdbx_description
1 polymer ?
#
loop_
_entity_poly.entity_id
_entity_poly.type
_entity_poly.pdbx_seq_one_letter_code
_entity_poly.pdbx_strand_id
1 'polypeptide(L)'
;MSRVAIIGAGPAGITAAHALIQKGCDVDVFEATPQIGGMARSFPLWGVNVDLGPHRFFSKDARVNRLWHELMGDDYQMVERLTRIYYGGRFYHYPLKPLNALSNLGWIEAAHCAASYAKQLLIKPFQKMPVTSFEDWVVAAFGRRLYQLFFQSYSEKLWGIPCHELDVDFAAQRIQGFSMAHALWASIGLNRRVHKTLVHRFPHPIEGSGIVYERMAERIRQKGGRIHLSRPVVGMAPDGRSLRLADGAELSFDHIISTMPLTQLCRSLPDLPDEVSDALDRLTYRNTLLIYIKVEHPSLFPDQWLYMQSPEFRLGRITNFRNWPNGQAASSDSSILALEYWCDEHDTLWSTPDAELIHMAIDETRQTGLLRDAPVSDGVVVRVPRCYPVYRKGYRDWLAPVVRHLNTCCPHLLAIGRAGAFKYNNQDHSILMGLLAAENIADGAQHDLWSINTDYDIYQEEETESHP
;
A
#
# COMPACT_ATOMS: atom_id res chain seq x y z
N MET A 1 -25.24 -23.12 -11.38
CA MET A 1 -23.94 -22.47 -11.58
C MET A 1 -24.15 -21.00 -11.25
N SER A 2 -23.54 -20.50 -10.19
CA SER A 2 -23.76 -19.10 -9.79
C SER A 2 -23.09 -18.16 -10.78
N ARG A 3 -23.78 -17.10 -11.16
CA ARG A 3 -23.25 -16.03 -12.00
C ARG A 3 -22.76 -14.89 -11.11
N VAL A 4 -21.46 -14.56 -11.20
CA VAL A 4 -20.81 -13.62 -10.29
C VAL A 4 -20.19 -12.46 -11.06
N ALA A 5 -20.53 -11.22 -10.66
CA ALA A 5 -19.84 -10.04 -11.16
C ALA A 5 -18.69 -9.64 -10.21
N ILE A 6 -17.56 -9.25 -10.78
CA ILE A 6 -16.43 -8.67 -10.06
C ILE A 6 -16.24 -7.23 -10.54
N ILE A 7 -16.29 -6.26 -9.63
CA ILE A 7 -16.02 -4.86 -9.94
C ILE A 7 -14.59 -4.53 -9.53
N GLY A 8 -13.75 -4.27 -10.53
CA GLY A 8 -12.33 -3.97 -10.42
C GLY A 8 -11.43 -5.17 -10.68
N ALA A 9 -10.43 -4.96 -11.54
CA ALA A 9 -9.42 -5.95 -11.94
C ALA A 9 -8.07 -5.78 -11.20
N GLY A 10 -8.09 -5.26 -9.98
CA GLY A 10 -6.95 -5.22 -9.09
C GLY A 10 -6.68 -6.56 -8.40
N PRO A 11 -5.65 -6.64 -7.51
CA PRO A 11 -5.25 -7.90 -6.85
C PRO A 11 -6.41 -8.68 -6.23
N ALA A 12 -7.30 -8.02 -5.48
CA ALA A 12 -8.42 -8.68 -4.82
C ALA A 12 -9.46 -9.21 -5.82
N GLY A 13 -9.87 -8.38 -6.79
CA GLY A 13 -10.93 -8.75 -7.75
C GLY A 13 -10.47 -9.85 -8.71
N ILE A 14 -9.28 -9.73 -9.28
CA ILE A 14 -8.74 -10.77 -10.19
C ILE A 14 -8.50 -12.08 -9.45
N THR A 15 -8.06 -12.04 -8.19
CA THR A 15 -7.92 -13.28 -7.40
C THR A 15 -9.27 -13.92 -7.12
N ALA A 16 -10.29 -13.14 -6.75
CA ALA A 16 -11.64 -13.64 -6.53
C ALA A 16 -12.20 -14.28 -7.82
N ALA A 17 -12.06 -13.60 -8.96
CA ALA A 17 -12.47 -14.11 -10.27
C ALA A 17 -11.75 -15.43 -10.61
N HIS A 18 -10.42 -15.48 -10.43
CA HIS A 18 -9.62 -16.68 -10.66
C HIS A 18 -10.07 -17.85 -9.78
N ALA A 19 -10.31 -17.62 -8.50
CA ALA A 19 -10.75 -18.66 -7.57
C ALA A 19 -12.18 -19.15 -7.89
N LEU A 20 -13.11 -18.25 -8.21
CA LEU A 20 -14.49 -18.58 -8.56
C LEU A 20 -14.60 -19.41 -9.84
N ILE A 21 -13.85 -19.03 -10.90
CA ILE A 21 -13.87 -19.78 -12.16
C ILE A 21 -13.31 -21.20 -11.98
N GLN A 22 -12.31 -21.39 -11.08
CA GLN A 22 -11.79 -22.72 -10.74
C GLN A 22 -12.84 -23.58 -10.03
N LYS A 23 -13.78 -22.96 -9.30
CA LYS A 23 -14.89 -23.61 -8.59
C LYS A 23 -16.14 -23.76 -9.47
N GLY A 24 -16.06 -23.43 -10.76
CA GLY A 24 -17.14 -23.63 -11.72
C GLY A 24 -18.21 -22.52 -11.75
N CYS A 25 -17.96 -21.35 -11.18
CA CYS A 25 -18.86 -20.21 -11.31
C CYS A 25 -18.73 -19.55 -12.69
N ASP A 26 -19.80 -18.91 -13.18
CA ASP A 26 -19.78 -18.05 -14.35
C ASP A 26 -19.38 -16.63 -13.93
N VAL A 27 -18.26 -16.09 -14.45
CA VAL A 27 -17.62 -14.88 -13.91
C VAL A 27 -17.48 -13.80 -14.99
N ASP A 28 -17.97 -12.60 -14.66
CA ASP A 28 -17.77 -11.35 -15.39
C ASP A 28 -16.96 -10.36 -14.53
N VAL A 29 -15.82 -9.89 -15.03
CA VAL A 29 -15.00 -8.85 -14.40
C VAL A 29 -15.18 -7.53 -15.14
N PHE A 30 -15.51 -6.45 -14.44
CA PHE A 30 -15.67 -5.09 -14.98
C PHE A 30 -14.58 -4.19 -14.41
N GLU A 31 -13.70 -3.68 -15.27
CA GLU A 31 -12.62 -2.77 -14.90
C GLU A 31 -12.83 -1.42 -15.60
N ALA A 32 -12.71 -0.34 -14.81
CA ALA A 32 -12.90 1.01 -15.31
C ALA A 32 -11.78 1.48 -16.26
N THR A 33 -10.57 0.96 -16.05
CA THR A 33 -9.37 1.31 -16.82
C THR A 33 -9.10 0.31 -17.96
N PRO A 34 -8.24 0.64 -18.93
CA PRO A 34 -7.84 -0.31 -19.97
C PRO A 34 -6.82 -1.37 -19.51
N GLN A 35 -6.44 -1.40 -18.22
CA GLN A 35 -5.35 -2.22 -17.71
C GLN A 35 -5.78 -3.05 -16.48
N ILE A 36 -5.25 -4.27 -16.40
CA ILE A 36 -5.39 -5.18 -15.27
C ILE A 36 -4.33 -4.85 -14.20
N GLY A 37 -4.56 -5.30 -12.95
CA GLY A 37 -3.61 -5.19 -11.85
C GLY A 37 -3.89 -4.04 -10.87
N GLY A 38 -4.78 -3.10 -11.21
CA GLY A 38 -5.13 -1.99 -10.33
C GLY A 38 -3.89 -1.21 -9.86
N MET A 39 -3.70 -1.05 -8.55
CA MET A 39 -2.52 -0.40 -7.99
C MET A 39 -1.24 -1.25 -8.07
N ALA A 40 -1.32 -2.54 -8.31
CA ALA A 40 -0.16 -3.42 -8.46
C ALA A 40 0.22 -3.66 -9.94
N ARG A 41 -0.37 -2.91 -10.87
CA ARG A 41 -0.05 -3.02 -12.30
C ARG A 41 1.37 -2.55 -12.60
N SER A 42 1.95 -3.18 -13.61
CA SER A 42 3.18 -2.73 -14.27
C SER A 42 2.86 -2.18 -15.66
N PHE A 43 3.70 -1.32 -16.18
CA PHE A 43 3.53 -0.81 -17.55
C PHE A 43 4.89 -0.46 -18.16
N PRO A 44 5.02 -0.51 -19.50
CA PRO A 44 6.25 -0.18 -20.18
C PRO A 44 6.47 1.34 -20.18
N LEU A 45 7.68 1.74 -19.80
CA LEU A 45 8.13 3.13 -19.82
C LEU A 45 9.59 3.20 -20.26
N TRP A 46 9.88 3.88 -21.40
CA TRP A 46 11.21 4.00 -21.98
C TRP A 46 11.96 2.65 -22.17
N GLY A 47 11.19 1.60 -22.56
CA GLY A 47 11.74 0.26 -22.80
C GLY A 47 11.95 -0.60 -21.54
N VAL A 48 11.51 -0.15 -20.38
CA VAL A 48 11.58 -0.90 -19.11
C VAL A 48 10.19 -1.00 -18.50
N ASN A 49 9.82 -2.15 -17.95
CA ASN A 49 8.60 -2.27 -17.17
C ASN A 49 8.80 -1.66 -15.79
N VAL A 50 7.91 -0.75 -15.43
CA VAL A 50 7.87 -0.09 -14.12
C VAL A 50 6.56 -0.36 -13.40
N ASP A 51 6.60 -0.37 -12.08
CA ASP A 51 5.43 -0.50 -11.22
C ASP A 51 4.93 0.87 -10.76
N LEU A 52 3.72 0.95 -10.23
CA LEU A 52 3.20 2.13 -9.52
C LEU A 52 3.86 2.28 -8.14
N GLY A 53 5.15 2.61 -8.12
CA GLY A 53 5.97 2.65 -6.91
C GLY A 53 6.59 1.29 -6.53
N PRO A 54 7.21 1.14 -5.36
CA PRO A 54 7.92 -0.07 -4.97
C PRO A 54 6.94 -1.14 -4.49
N HIS A 55 6.72 -2.16 -5.29
CA HIS A 55 5.91 -3.30 -4.93
C HIS A 55 6.78 -4.52 -4.61
N ARG A 56 6.75 -4.98 -3.38
CA ARG A 56 7.35 -6.25 -2.98
C ARG A 56 6.26 -7.26 -2.64
N PHE A 57 6.47 -8.50 -3.00
CA PHE A 57 5.62 -9.58 -2.54
C PHE A 57 6.17 -10.16 -1.22
N PHE A 58 5.27 -10.38 -0.27
CA PHE A 58 5.52 -11.10 0.97
C PHE A 58 4.18 -11.55 1.53
N SER A 59 4.06 -12.78 1.99
CA SER A 59 2.89 -13.27 2.70
C SER A 59 3.28 -14.31 3.75
N LYS A 60 2.56 -14.34 4.87
CA LYS A 60 2.59 -15.44 5.84
C LYS A 60 1.53 -16.51 5.56
N ASP A 61 0.55 -16.23 4.71
CA ASP A 61 -0.50 -17.17 4.38
C ASP A 61 -0.03 -18.15 3.30
N ALA A 62 -0.05 -19.45 3.65
CA ALA A 62 0.40 -20.50 2.75
C ALA A 62 -0.42 -20.63 1.45
N ARG A 63 -1.72 -20.25 1.47
CA ARG A 63 -2.59 -20.25 0.27
C ARG A 63 -2.16 -19.18 -0.71
N VAL A 64 -1.86 -17.98 -0.20
CA VAL A 64 -1.36 -16.85 -1.00
C VAL A 64 0.00 -17.17 -1.61
N ASN A 65 0.92 -17.71 -0.83
CA ASN A 65 2.25 -18.12 -1.31
C ASN A 65 2.14 -19.21 -2.39
N ARG A 66 1.33 -20.24 -2.17
CA ARG A 66 1.11 -21.32 -3.15
C ARG A 66 0.58 -20.78 -4.46
N LEU A 67 -0.47 -19.94 -4.43
CA LEU A 67 -1.04 -19.34 -5.62
C LEU A 67 -0.01 -18.48 -6.37
N TRP A 68 0.76 -17.67 -5.66
CA TRP A 68 1.76 -16.82 -6.26
C TRP A 68 2.87 -17.62 -6.96
N HIS A 69 3.41 -18.65 -6.28
CA HIS A 69 4.44 -19.52 -6.86
C HIS A 69 3.90 -20.37 -8.03
N GLU A 70 2.66 -20.82 -7.95
CA GLU A 70 2.01 -21.54 -9.07
C GLU A 70 1.86 -20.66 -10.32
N LEU A 71 1.62 -19.37 -10.14
CA LEU A 71 1.50 -18.43 -11.26
C LEU A 71 2.87 -18.04 -11.81
N MET A 72 3.85 -17.86 -10.95
CA MET A 72 5.15 -17.34 -11.35
C MET A 72 6.13 -18.41 -11.82
N GLY A 73 6.03 -19.66 -11.29
CA GLY A 73 7.05 -20.68 -11.58
C GLY A 73 8.44 -20.15 -11.23
N ASP A 74 9.32 -20.10 -12.23
CA ASP A 74 10.70 -19.60 -12.12
C ASP A 74 10.88 -18.15 -12.62
N ASP A 75 9.81 -17.47 -13.03
CA ASP A 75 9.88 -16.12 -13.64
C ASP A 75 9.98 -14.99 -12.61
N TYR A 76 10.74 -15.20 -11.55
CA TYR A 76 11.03 -14.19 -10.54
C TYR A 76 12.49 -14.27 -10.06
N GLN A 77 12.94 -13.20 -9.43
CA GLN A 77 14.25 -13.15 -8.78
C GLN A 77 14.11 -12.78 -7.31
N MET A 78 15.00 -13.32 -6.47
CA MET A 78 15.12 -12.90 -5.08
C MET A 78 15.91 -11.60 -4.99
N VAL A 79 15.29 -10.57 -4.46
CA VAL A 79 15.88 -9.23 -4.31
C VAL A 79 16.39 -9.04 -2.89
N GLU A 80 17.67 -8.71 -2.75
CA GLU A 80 18.23 -8.21 -1.48
C GLU A 80 17.71 -6.81 -1.24
N ARG A 81 16.91 -6.65 -0.19
CA ARG A 81 16.30 -5.35 0.10
C ARG A 81 17.33 -4.34 0.61
N LEU A 82 17.57 -3.29 -0.15
CA LEU A 82 18.29 -2.11 0.32
C LEU A 82 17.35 -0.89 0.28
N THR A 83 16.99 -0.42 1.47
CA THR A 83 16.12 0.72 1.66
C THR A 83 16.66 1.57 2.78
N ARG A 84 16.72 2.87 2.58
CA ARG A 84 17.19 3.83 3.59
C ARG A 84 16.22 5.00 3.72
N ILE A 85 16.40 5.74 4.81
CA ILE A 85 15.74 7.02 5.05
C ILE A 85 16.73 8.12 4.67
N TYR A 86 16.27 9.09 3.89
CA TYR A 86 16.98 10.34 3.63
C TYR A 86 16.44 11.45 4.53
N TYR A 87 17.31 12.03 5.34
CA TYR A 87 17.00 13.15 6.22
C TYR A 87 18.22 14.06 6.41
N GLY A 88 18.04 15.37 6.17
CA GLY A 88 19.07 16.38 6.37
C GLY A 88 20.39 16.09 5.60
N GLY A 89 20.31 15.64 4.36
CA GLY A 89 21.48 15.31 3.52
C GLY A 89 22.18 14.00 3.89
N ARG A 90 21.61 13.18 4.78
CA ARG A 90 22.22 11.94 5.29
C ARG A 90 21.29 10.74 5.12
N PHE A 91 21.90 9.54 5.04
CA PHE A 91 21.17 8.27 4.90
C PHE A 91 21.17 7.50 6.20
N TYR A 92 19.96 7.08 6.61
CA TYR A 92 19.75 6.25 7.80
C TYR A 92 19.22 4.88 7.38
N HIS A 93 19.65 3.83 8.07
CA HIS A 93 19.14 2.48 7.81
C HIS A 93 17.63 2.40 8.08
N TYR A 94 16.94 1.62 7.26
CA TYR A 94 15.56 1.22 7.53
C TYR A 94 15.45 -0.30 7.69
N PRO A 95 15.02 -0.82 8.85
CA PRO A 95 14.63 -0.09 10.07
C PRO A 95 15.77 0.72 10.67
N LEU A 96 15.41 1.74 11.46
CA LEU A 96 16.39 2.58 12.13
C LEU A 96 17.30 1.73 13.03
N LYS A 97 18.61 1.77 12.78
CA LYS A 97 19.62 1.18 13.64
C LYS A 97 20.14 2.24 14.62
N PRO A 98 20.05 2.04 15.93
CA PRO A 98 20.38 3.08 16.92
C PRO A 98 21.77 3.70 16.73
N LEU A 99 22.81 2.88 16.55
CA LEU A 99 24.18 3.37 16.35
C LEU A 99 24.33 4.20 15.07
N ASN A 100 23.70 3.78 13.98
CA ASN A 100 23.72 4.54 12.72
C ASN A 100 22.92 5.85 12.86
N ALA A 101 21.77 5.83 13.55
CA ALA A 101 20.99 7.03 13.79
C ALA A 101 21.78 8.02 14.64
N LEU A 102 22.37 7.58 15.76
CA LEU A 102 23.15 8.44 16.67
C LEU A 102 24.40 9.01 15.98
N SER A 103 25.14 8.20 15.22
CA SER A 103 26.35 8.67 14.52
C SER A 103 26.03 9.71 13.44
N ASN A 104 24.91 9.56 12.74
CA ASN A 104 24.51 10.49 11.70
C ASN A 104 23.81 11.76 12.22
N LEU A 105 23.12 11.70 13.36
CA LEU A 105 22.50 12.88 13.99
C LEU A 105 23.53 13.83 14.60
N GLY A 106 24.70 13.32 15.02
CA GLY A 106 25.69 14.05 15.80
C GLY A 106 25.37 14.04 17.30
N TRP A 107 26.39 14.31 18.13
CA TRP A 107 26.33 14.10 19.58
C TRP A 107 25.26 14.93 20.30
N ILE A 108 25.04 16.18 19.87
CA ILE A 108 24.07 17.09 20.50
C ILE A 108 22.64 16.55 20.29
N GLU A 109 22.30 16.24 19.03
CA GLU A 109 20.96 15.74 18.69
C GLU A 109 20.70 14.35 19.28
N ALA A 110 21.74 13.50 19.30
CA ALA A 110 21.69 12.21 19.95
C ALA A 110 21.40 12.33 21.47
N ALA A 111 22.03 13.30 22.14
CA ALA A 111 21.78 13.59 23.56
C ALA A 111 20.33 14.08 23.80
N HIS A 112 19.80 14.94 22.90
CA HIS A 112 18.41 15.39 22.97
C HIS A 112 17.42 14.22 22.79
N CYS A 113 17.67 13.30 21.85
CA CYS A 113 16.87 12.10 21.68
C CYS A 113 16.89 11.21 22.92
N ALA A 114 18.08 10.97 23.48
CA ALA A 114 18.26 10.17 24.70
C ALA A 114 17.54 10.80 25.92
N ALA A 115 17.70 12.10 26.13
CA ALA A 115 17.02 12.84 27.21
C ALA A 115 15.49 12.81 27.05
N SER A 116 15.00 12.99 25.80
CA SER A 116 13.57 12.91 25.49
C SER A 116 12.99 11.51 25.75
N TYR A 117 13.74 10.45 25.41
CA TYR A 117 13.34 9.08 25.69
C TYR A 117 13.37 8.77 27.19
N ALA A 118 14.43 9.17 27.91
CA ALA A 118 14.53 9.01 29.37
C ALA A 118 13.37 9.72 30.10
N LYS A 119 13.04 10.96 29.69
CA LYS A 119 11.86 11.66 30.17
C LYS A 119 10.57 10.86 29.98
N GLN A 120 10.40 10.26 28.79
CA GLN A 120 9.20 9.45 28.50
C GLN A 120 9.12 8.20 29.38
N LEU A 121 10.25 7.52 29.64
CA LEU A 121 10.29 6.38 30.56
C LEU A 121 9.89 6.75 31.99
N LEU A 122 10.31 7.93 32.47
CA LEU A 122 9.97 8.43 33.81
C LEU A 122 8.48 8.82 33.92
N ILE A 123 7.90 9.35 32.85
CA ILE A 123 6.50 9.83 32.86
C ILE A 123 5.51 8.66 32.60
N LYS A 124 5.91 7.65 31.82
CA LYS A 124 5.05 6.54 31.40
C LYS A 124 4.28 5.86 32.55
N PRO A 125 4.84 5.58 33.74
CA PRO A 125 4.10 4.99 34.85
C PRO A 125 2.96 5.87 35.39
N PHE A 126 3.05 7.19 35.17
CA PHE A 126 2.10 8.18 35.67
C PHE A 126 1.09 8.63 34.60
N GLN A 127 1.31 8.25 33.33
CA GLN A 127 0.37 8.55 32.24
C GLN A 127 -0.84 7.64 32.34
N LYS A 128 -1.98 8.20 32.76
CA LYS A 128 -3.29 7.53 32.80
C LYS A 128 -4.10 7.70 31.49
N MET A 129 -3.60 8.49 30.55
CA MET A 129 -4.35 8.73 29.30
C MET A 129 -4.17 7.55 28.33
N PRO A 130 -5.27 7.10 27.69
CA PRO A 130 -5.20 6.05 26.69
C PRO A 130 -4.39 6.54 25.48
N VAL A 131 -3.61 5.64 24.89
CA VAL A 131 -2.92 5.87 23.62
C VAL A 131 -3.97 5.74 22.51
N THR A 132 -4.34 6.85 21.90
CA THR A 132 -5.44 6.89 20.91
C THR A 132 -5.02 7.39 19.54
N SER A 133 -3.80 7.92 19.41
CA SER A 133 -3.28 8.42 18.15
C SER A 133 -1.92 7.79 17.80
N PHE A 134 -1.57 7.88 16.53
CA PHE A 134 -0.23 7.52 16.04
C PHE A 134 0.88 8.28 16.77
N GLU A 135 0.70 9.60 16.99
CA GLU A 135 1.66 10.41 17.74
C GLU A 135 1.86 9.89 19.17
N ASP A 136 0.75 9.65 19.91
CA ASP A 136 0.82 9.14 21.27
C ASP A 136 1.61 7.83 21.33
N TRP A 137 1.35 6.93 20.40
CA TRP A 137 2.00 5.63 20.34
C TRP A 137 3.50 5.75 20.07
N VAL A 138 3.88 6.53 19.03
CA VAL A 138 5.30 6.70 18.66
C VAL A 138 6.07 7.44 19.76
N VAL A 139 5.49 8.49 20.34
CA VAL A 139 6.11 9.23 21.46
C VAL A 139 6.28 8.34 22.68
N ALA A 140 5.29 7.51 23.01
CA ALA A 140 5.41 6.55 24.12
C ALA A 140 6.49 5.49 23.89
N ALA A 141 6.72 5.09 22.63
CA ALA A 141 7.71 4.07 22.25
C ALA A 141 9.14 4.62 22.12
N PHE A 142 9.31 5.85 21.59
CA PHE A 142 10.63 6.37 21.16
C PHE A 142 10.99 7.74 21.74
N GLY A 143 10.07 8.40 22.42
CA GLY A 143 10.24 9.78 22.89
C GLY A 143 9.93 10.82 21.80
N ARG A 144 9.55 12.01 22.24
CA ARG A 144 9.07 13.10 21.35
C ARG A 144 10.10 13.55 20.33
N ARG A 145 11.38 13.61 20.71
CA ARG A 145 12.40 14.12 19.78
C ARG A 145 12.62 13.20 18.60
N LEU A 146 12.68 11.90 18.82
CA LEU A 146 12.87 10.91 17.76
C LEU A 146 11.61 10.81 16.87
N TYR A 147 10.42 10.96 17.45
CA TYR A 147 9.17 11.10 16.71
C TYR A 147 9.23 12.27 15.73
N GLN A 148 9.64 13.46 16.17
CA GLN A 148 9.73 14.65 15.33
C GLN A 148 10.71 14.48 14.15
N LEU A 149 11.84 13.80 14.38
CA LEU A 149 12.88 13.62 13.38
C LEU A 149 12.51 12.56 12.31
N PHE A 150 11.94 11.43 12.73
CA PHE A 150 11.83 10.26 11.84
C PHE A 150 10.42 9.76 11.57
N PHE A 151 9.39 10.35 12.18
CA PHE A 151 8.03 9.86 11.99
C PHE A 151 7.05 10.96 11.58
N GLN A 152 7.13 12.14 12.18
CA GLN A 152 6.14 13.19 12.00
C GLN A 152 6.03 13.64 10.54
N SER A 153 7.10 14.19 9.98
CA SER A 153 7.08 14.80 8.63
C SER A 153 6.62 13.80 7.56
N TYR A 154 7.16 12.59 7.56
CA TYR A 154 6.78 11.59 6.58
C TYR A 154 5.32 11.15 6.73
N SER A 155 4.86 10.92 7.96
CA SER A 155 3.48 10.49 8.19
C SER A 155 2.50 11.58 7.83
N GLU A 156 2.79 12.85 8.14
CA GLU A 156 1.94 13.98 7.76
C GLU A 156 1.92 14.22 6.25
N LYS A 157 3.04 14.03 5.54
CA LYS A 157 3.06 14.04 4.06
C LYS A 157 2.16 12.94 3.49
N LEU A 158 2.30 11.71 3.98
CA LEU A 158 1.56 10.55 3.48
C LEU A 158 0.06 10.69 3.74
N TRP A 159 -0.31 11.01 4.98
CA TRP A 159 -1.72 10.96 5.41
C TRP A 159 -2.47 12.29 5.21
N GLY A 160 -1.75 13.41 5.06
CA GLY A 160 -2.34 14.73 4.88
C GLY A 160 -3.07 15.28 6.09
N ILE A 161 -2.87 14.66 7.26
CA ILE A 161 -3.43 15.08 8.54
C ILE A 161 -2.33 15.08 9.61
N PRO A 162 -2.46 15.90 10.66
CA PRO A 162 -1.55 15.87 11.81
C PRO A 162 -1.51 14.49 12.46
N CYS A 163 -0.34 14.04 12.91
CA CYS A 163 -0.17 12.72 13.50
C CYS A 163 -1.02 12.45 14.77
N HIS A 164 -1.46 13.50 15.48
CA HIS A 164 -2.36 13.36 16.63
C HIS A 164 -3.83 13.10 16.21
N GLU A 165 -4.18 13.34 14.94
CA GLU A 165 -5.48 12.99 14.34
C GLU A 165 -5.47 11.63 13.65
N LEU A 166 -4.29 11.04 13.42
CA LEU A 166 -4.14 9.71 12.83
C LEU A 166 -4.38 8.65 13.91
N ASP A 167 -5.25 7.67 13.62
CA ASP A 167 -5.61 6.62 14.56
C ASP A 167 -4.40 5.73 14.93
N VAL A 168 -4.41 5.22 16.16
CA VAL A 168 -3.38 4.32 16.67
C VAL A 168 -3.27 3.01 15.88
N ASP A 169 -4.33 2.59 15.23
CA ASP A 169 -4.36 1.37 14.40
C ASP A 169 -3.26 1.36 13.33
N PHE A 170 -2.96 2.51 12.75
CA PHE A 170 -1.89 2.62 11.78
C PHE A 170 -0.51 2.31 12.39
N ALA A 171 -0.25 2.79 13.63
CA ALA A 171 0.99 2.48 14.34
C ALA A 171 1.08 0.99 14.66
N ALA A 172 -0.01 0.41 15.15
CA ALA A 172 -0.10 -0.99 15.51
C ALA A 172 0.21 -1.92 14.32
N GLN A 173 -0.28 -1.59 13.13
CA GLN A 173 -0.02 -2.37 11.90
C GLN A 173 1.43 -2.28 11.39
N ARG A 174 2.19 -1.25 11.73
CA ARG A 174 3.46 -0.94 11.07
C ARG A 174 4.70 -1.01 11.96
N ILE A 175 4.55 -0.78 13.26
CA ILE A 175 5.69 -0.52 14.16
C ILE A 175 5.69 -1.48 15.36
N GLN A 176 4.77 -2.45 15.45
CA GLN A 176 4.75 -3.41 16.55
C GLN A 176 6.02 -4.25 16.59
N GLY A 177 6.44 -4.62 17.81
CA GLY A 177 7.65 -5.43 18.05
C GLY A 177 8.95 -4.63 18.17
N PHE A 178 8.98 -3.34 17.80
CA PHE A 178 10.18 -2.52 17.97
C PHE A 178 10.23 -1.88 19.35
N SER A 179 11.14 -2.36 20.21
CA SER A 179 11.47 -1.71 21.47
C SER A 179 12.84 -1.05 21.38
N MET A 180 12.89 0.27 21.61
CA MET A 180 14.15 1.01 21.66
C MET A 180 15.12 0.41 22.71
N ALA A 181 14.62 -0.02 23.85
CA ALA A 181 15.42 -0.69 24.87
C ALA A 181 16.05 -1.97 24.32
N HIS A 182 15.28 -2.84 23.64
CA HIS A 182 15.82 -4.06 23.03
C HIS A 182 16.81 -3.75 21.92
N ALA A 183 16.56 -2.73 21.09
CA ALA A 183 17.46 -2.33 20.01
C ALA A 183 18.79 -1.77 20.55
N LEU A 184 18.76 -1.01 21.64
CA LEU A 184 19.96 -0.53 22.36
C LEU A 184 20.72 -1.68 23.02
N TRP A 185 20.04 -2.60 23.72
CA TRP A 185 20.67 -3.78 24.34
C TRP A 185 21.28 -4.72 23.27
N ALA A 186 20.63 -4.88 22.13
CA ALA A 186 21.17 -5.68 21.02
C ALA A 186 22.42 -5.04 20.41
N SER A 187 22.47 -3.71 20.31
CA SER A 187 23.63 -2.99 19.75
C SER A 187 24.87 -3.02 20.64
N ILE A 188 24.71 -3.31 21.94
CA ILE A 188 25.81 -3.45 22.92
C ILE A 188 26.30 -4.91 23.03
N GLY A 189 25.73 -5.84 22.22
CA GLY A 189 26.18 -7.23 22.17
C GLY A 189 25.76 -8.11 23.37
N LEU A 190 24.92 -7.61 24.26
CA LEU A 190 24.52 -8.28 25.51
C LEU A 190 23.32 -9.23 25.37
N ASN A 191 22.67 -9.29 24.20
CA ASN A 191 21.52 -10.17 23.98
C ASN A 191 21.64 -10.92 22.65
N ARG A 192 21.96 -12.23 22.72
CA ARG A 192 22.03 -13.13 21.55
C ARG A 192 20.67 -13.74 21.18
N ARG A 193 19.54 -13.22 21.67
CA ARG A 193 18.25 -13.67 21.19
C ARG A 193 18.02 -13.07 19.81
N VAL A 194 17.93 -13.95 18.83
CA VAL A 194 17.65 -13.64 17.42
C VAL A 194 16.44 -12.73 17.35
N HIS A 195 16.67 -11.47 16.97
CA HIS A 195 15.58 -10.56 16.67
C HIS A 195 14.89 -11.06 15.41
N LYS A 196 13.58 -11.21 15.46
CA LYS A 196 12.77 -11.32 14.27
C LYS A 196 13.12 -10.14 13.37
N THR A 197 13.73 -10.41 12.24
CA THR A 197 14.22 -9.39 11.32
C THR A 197 13.17 -9.11 10.27
N LEU A 198 13.00 -7.84 9.91
CA LEU A 198 12.25 -7.49 8.71
C LEU A 198 12.79 -8.27 7.51
N VAL A 199 11.90 -8.76 6.65
CA VAL A 199 12.24 -9.53 5.46
C VAL A 199 13.38 -8.86 4.70
N HIS A 200 14.56 -9.50 4.68
CA HIS A 200 15.75 -8.98 4.01
C HIS A 200 15.73 -9.29 2.52
N ARG A 201 15.05 -10.36 2.12
CA ARG A 201 14.94 -10.81 0.73
C ARG A 201 13.48 -11.00 0.38
N PHE A 202 13.09 -10.64 -0.82
CA PHE A 202 11.74 -10.86 -1.31
C PHE A 202 11.76 -11.30 -2.78
N PRO A 203 10.82 -12.16 -3.21
CA PRO A 203 10.66 -12.49 -4.60
C PRO A 203 10.05 -11.30 -5.34
N HIS A 204 10.56 -11.02 -6.54
CA HIS A 204 10.00 -10.02 -7.43
C HIS A 204 9.96 -10.56 -8.86
N PRO A 205 8.81 -10.50 -9.56
CA PRO A 205 8.71 -10.94 -10.94
C PRO A 205 9.63 -10.14 -11.86
N ILE A 206 10.26 -10.82 -12.83
CA ILE A 206 11.21 -10.18 -13.76
C ILE A 206 10.53 -9.10 -14.61
N GLU A 207 9.25 -9.28 -14.92
CA GLU A 207 8.47 -8.33 -15.75
C GLU A 207 7.68 -7.30 -14.93
N GLY A 208 7.92 -7.21 -13.62
CA GLY A 208 7.20 -6.33 -12.69
C GLY A 208 6.03 -7.03 -12.01
N SER A 209 5.51 -6.40 -10.95
CA SER A 209 4.47 -7.00 -10.08
C SER A 209 3.15 -7.29 -10.80
N GLY A 210 2.84 -6.55 -11.86
CA GLY A 210 1.58 -6.67 -12.61
C GLY A 210 1.38 -8.01 -13.31
N ILE A 211 2.48 -8.69 -13.70
CA ILE A 211 2.43 -9.95 -14.46
C ILE A 211 1.67 -11.06 -13.70
N VAL A 212 1.69 -11.05 -12.37
CA VAL A 212 0.94 -12.01 -11.55
C VAL A 212 -0.56 -11.94 -11.88
N TYR A 213 -1.10 -10.74 -11.97
CA TYR A 213 -2.53 -10.49 -12.23
C TYR A 213 -2.89 -10.67 -13.69
N GLU A 214 -1.97 -10.40 -14.60
CA GLU A 214 -2.14 -10.67 -16.02
C GLU A 214 -2.22 -12.18 -16.28
N ARG A 215 -1.38 -12.99 -15.62
CA ARG A 215 -1.44 -14.46 -15.69
C ARG A 215 -2.73 -15.02 -15.09
N MET A 216 -3.20 -14.46 -13.98
CA MET A 216 -4.53 -14.82 -13.46
C MET A 216 -5.64 -14.51 -14.48
N ALA A 217 -5.59 -13.32 -15.08
CA ALA A 217 -6.59 -12.91 -16.06
C ALA A 217 -6.59 -13.79 -17.30
N GLU A 218 -5.42 -14.21 -17.76
CA GLU A 218 -5.30 -15.16 -18.86
C GLU A 218 -5.94 -16.51 -18.51
N ARG A 219 -5.65 -17.06 -17.33
CA ARG A 219 -6.29 -18.30 -16.85
C ARG A 219 -7.81 -18.17 -16.72
N ILE A 220 -8.32 -16.99 -16.29
CA ILE A 220 -9.77 -16.71 -16.26
C ILE A 220 -10.36 -16.82 -17.65
N ARG A 221 -9.75 -16.18 -18.67
CA ARG A 221 -10.22 -16.22 -20.07
C ARG A 221 -10.19 -17.62 -20.65
N GLN A 222 -9.11 -18.36 -20.41
CA GLN A 222 -8.95 -19.76 -20.87
C GLN A 222 -10.05 -20.69 -20.34
N LYS A 223 -10.60 -20.37 -19.16
CA LYS A 223 -11.71 -21.13 -18.55
C LYS A 223 -13.09 -20.55 -18.88
N GLY A 224 -13.17 -19.59 -19.80
CA GLY A 224 -14.44 -19.01 -20.28
C GLY A 224 -14.97 -17.82 -19.45
N GLY A 225 -14.20 -17.32 -18.47
CA GLY A 225 -14.54 -16.09 -17.76
C GLY A 225 -14.33 -14.86 -18.67
N ARG A 226 -15.11 -13.82 -18.43
CA ARG A 226 -15.12 -12.61 -19.25
C ARG A 226 -14.50 -11.45 -18.46
N ILE A 227 -13.58 -10.70 -19.08
CA ILE A 227 -12.96 -9.50 -18.50
C ILE A 227 -13.23 -8.32 -19.42
N HIS A 228 -13.98 -7.36 -18.92
CA HIS A 228 -14.43 -6.17 -19.62
C HIS A 228 -13.61 -4.97 -19.14
N LEU A 229 -12.61 -4.58 -19.92
CA LEU A 229 -11.79 -3.40 -19.65
C LEU A 229 -12.48 -2.14 -20.18
N SER A 230 -12.16 -0.97 -19.61
CA SER A 230 -12.80 0.32 -19.95
C SER A 230 -14.33 0.28 -19.84
N ARG A 231 -14.85 -0.51 -18.90
CA ARG A 231 -16.28 -0.70 -18.64
C ARG A 231 -16.62 -0.34 -17.17
N PRO A 232 -16.61 0.95 -16.80
CA PRO A 232 -16.88 1.37 -15.43
C PRO A 232 -18.32 1.11 -15.01
N VAL A 233 -18.46 0.57 -13.81
CA VAL A 233 -19.74 0.46 -13.10
C VAL A 233 -20.03 1.80 -12.44
N VAL A 234 -21.24 2.35 -12.68
CA VAL A 234 -21.65 3.67 -12.21
C VAL A 234 -22.87 3.67 -11.31
N GLY A 235 -23.55 2.53 -11.20
CA GLY A 235 -24.73 2.39 -10.33
C GLY A 235 -24.98 0.95 -9.95
N MET A 236 -25.77 0.76 -8.88
CA MET A 236 -26.19 -0.55 -8.39
C MET A 236 -27.68 -0.52 -7.99
N ALA A 237 -28.33 -1.67 -8.11
CA ALA A 237 -29.68 -1.84 -7.57
C ALA A 237 -29.67 -1.95 -6.04
N PRO A 238 -30.79 -1.63 -5.36
CA PRO A 238 -30.90 -1.65 -3.91
C PRO A 238 -30.55 -3.01 -3.27
N ASP A 239 -30.84 -4.10 -3.95
CA ASP A 239 -30.59 -5.47 -3.49
C ASP A 239 -29.14 -5.93 -3.65
N GLY A 240 -28.28 -5.11 -4.27
CA GLY A 240 -26.89 -5.44 -4.54
C GLY A 240 -26.69 -6.58 -5.56
N ARG A 241 -27.68 -6.87 -6.42
CA ARG A 241 -27.62 -7.96 -7.43
C ARG A 241 -27.53 -7.46 -8.87
N SER A 242 -27.87 -6.22 -9.13
CA SER A 242 -27.80 -5.63 -10.46
C SER A 242 -26.84 -4.43 -10.46
N LEU A 243 -26.05 -4.31 -11.51
CA LEU A 243 -25.15 -3.20 -11.74
C LEU A 243 -25.49 -2.48 -13.03
N ARG A 244 -25.22 -1.17 -13.07
CA ARG A 244 -25.36 -0.32 -14.25
C ARG A 244 -23.98 0.17 -14.69
N LEU A 245 -23.69 -0.03 -15.96
CA LEU A 245 -22.46 0.44 -16.59
C LEU A 245 -22.62 1.86 -17.12
N ALA A 246 -21.51 2.54 -17.38
CA ALA A 246 -21.50 3.91 -17.90
C ALA A 246 -22.15 4.05 -19.30
N ASP A 247 -22.21 2.98 -20.08
CA ASP A 247 -22.92 2.93 -21.38
C ASP A 247 -24.43 2.72 -21.23
N GLY A 248 -24.95 2.63 -20.00
CA GLY A 248 -26.36 2.46 -19.70
C GLY A 248 -26.81 1.00 -19.61
N ALA A 249 -25.96 0.02 -19.88
CA ALA A 249 -26.32 -1.38 -19.76
C ALA A 249 -26.56 -1.76 -18.29
N GLU A 250 -27.66 -2.50 -18.05
CA GLU A 250 -27.98 -3.07 -16.75
C GLU A 250 -27.83 -4.58 -16.79
N LEU A 251 -27.09 -5.13 -15.82
CA LEU A 251 -26.74 -6.54 -15.76
C LEU A 251 -27.03 -7.08 -14.37
N SER A 252 -27.64 -8.28 -14.31
CA SER A 252 -28.00 -8.93 -13.03
C SER A 252 -27.16 -10.18 -12.80
N PHE A 253 -26.82 -10.42 -11.54
CA PHE A 253 -25.96 -11.50 -11.07
C PHE A 253 -26.53 -12.13 -9.79
N ASP A 254 -26.10 -13.33 -9.47
CA ASP A 254 -26.45 -13.97 -8.18
C ASP A 254 -25.66 -13.33 -7.04
N HIS A 255 -24.38 -12.97 -7.31
CA HIS A 255 -23.49 -12.31 -6.36
C HIS A 255 -22.65 -11.24 -7.05
N ILE A 256 -22.26 -10.22 -6.30
CA ILE A 256 -21.34 -9.18 -6.74
C ILE A 256 -20.19 -9.06 -5.74
N ILE A 257 -18.97 -9.04 -6.23
CA ILE A 257 -17.78 -8.68 -5.44
C ILE A 257 -17.27 -7.34 -5.94
N SER A 258 -17.17 -6.35 -5.07
CA SER A 258 -16.70 -5.01 -5.41
C SER A 258 -15.35 -4.70 -4.76
N THR A 259 -14.41 -4.20 -5.54
CA THR A 259 -13.14 -3.65 -5.07
C THR A 259 -13.04 -2.14 -5.28
N MET A 260 -14.08 -1.51 -5.82
CA MET A 260 -14.14 -0.06 -5.98
C MET A 260 -14.13 0.63 -4.59
N PRO A 261 -13.67 1.88 -4.47
CA PRO A 261 -13.64 2.57 -3.19
C PRO A 261 -15.00 2.51 -2.48
N LEU A 262 -14.98 2.14 -1.19
CA LEU A 262 -16.18 1.89 -0.39
C LEU A 262 -17.18 3.04 -0.45
N THR A 263 -16.68 4.28 -0.40
CA THR A 263 -17.52 5.48 -0.49
C THR A 263 -18.21 5.63 -1.85
N GLN A 264 -17.55 5.22 -2.94
CA GLN A 264 -18.16 5.22 -4.27
C GLN A 264 -19.15 4.07 -4.42
N LEU A 265 -18.82 2.89 -3.91
CA LEU A 265 -19.72 1.74 -3.90
C LEU A 265 -21.05 2.08 -3.22
N CYS A 266 -20.97 2.59 -1.98
CA CYS A 266 -22.19 2.93 -1.24
C CYS A 266 -23.00 4.05 -1.92
N ARG A 267 -22.34 5.10 -2.42
CA ARG A 267 -23.01 6.19 -3.15
C ARG A 267 -23.60 5.76 -4.49
N SER A 268 -23.24 4.60 -5.02
CA SER A 268 -23.88 4.02 -6.21
C SER A 268 -25.18 3.29 -5.92
N LEU A 269 -25.46 3.00 -4.64
CA LEU A 269 -26.73 2.45 -4.15
C LEU A 269 -27.76 3.59 -4.02
N PRO A 270 -29.04 3.36 -4.35
CA PRO A 270 -30.08 4.33 -4.07
C PRO A 270 -30.45 4.36 -2.58
N ASP A 271 -31.12 5.41 -2.14
CA ASP A 271 -31.81 5.55 -0.85
C ASP A 271 -30.93 5.22 0.38
N LEU A 272 -29.72 5.79 0.43
CA LEU A 272 -28.85 5.67 1.60
C LEU A 272 -29.46 6.35 2.83
N PRO A 273 -29.47 5.70 4.01
CA PRO A 273 -29.82 6.37 5.27
C PRO A 273 -28.88 7.55 5.59
N ASP A 274 -29.41 8.59 6.21
CA ASP A 274 -28.62 9.78 6.59
C ASP A 274 -27.39 9.42 7.43
N GLU A 275 -27.54 8.51 8.41
CA GLU A 275 -26.40 8.01 9.22
C GLU A 275 -25.27 7.44 8.36
N VAL A 276 -25.61 6.70 7.29
CA VAL A 276 -24.63 6.10 6.38
C VAL A 276 -24.00 7.18 5.49
N SER A 277 -24.82 8.11 4.98
CA SER A 277 -24.34 9.22 4.16
C SER A 277 -23.35 10.11 4.93
N ASP A 278 -23.69 10.51 6.16
CA ASP A 278 -22.82 11.29 7.04
C ASP A 278 -21.52 10.57 7.38
N ALA A 279 -21.58 9.24 7.56
CA ALA A 279 -20.39 8.43 7.79
C ALA A 279 -19.48 8.39 6.56
N LEU A 280 -20.03 8.24 5.35
CA LEU A 280 -19.27 8.22 4.10
C LEU A 280 -18.54 9.54 3.82
N ASP A 281 -19.10 10.68 4.23
CA ASP A 281 -18.47 11.99 4.07
C ASP A 281 -17.21 12.16 4.93
N ARG A 282 -17.11 11.39 6.01
CA ARG A 282 -15.95 11.38 6.92
C ARG A 282 -14.87 10.37 6.52
N LEU A 283 -15.21 9.37 5.71
CA LEU A 283 -14.27 8.35 5.22
C LEU A 283 -13.54 8.89 3.98
N THR A 284 -12.31 9.32 4.16
CA THR A 284 -11.50 9.95 3.11
C THR A 284 -10.38 9.05 2.63
N TYR A 285 -9.86 9.36 1.43
CA TYR A 285 -8.70 8.69 0.83
C TYR A 285 -7.67 9.72 0.41
N ARG A 286 -6.39 9.31 0.42
CA ARG A 286 -5.31 10.08 -0.20
C ARG A 286 -5.09 9.63 -1.63
N ASN A 287 -4.77 10.57 -2.48
CA ASN A 287 -4.29 10.36 -3.83
C ASN A 287 -2.77 10.27 -3.86
N THR A 288 -2.22 9.63 -4.89
CA THR A 288 -0.78 9.59 -5.15
C THR A 288 -0.49 10.14 -6.53
N LEU A 289 0.46 11.05 -6.61
CA LEU A 289 1.11 11.45 -7.85
C LEU A 289 2.42 10.69 -7.94
N LEU A 290 2.60 9.95 -9.02
CA LEU A 290 3.84 9.28 -9.38
C LEU A 290 4.44 10.04 -10.55
N ILE A 291 5.58 10.67 -10.34
CA ILE A 291 6.31 11.40 -11.37
C ILE A 291 7.52 10.56 -11.73
N TYR A 292 7.49 9.94 -12.91
CA TYR A 292 8.61 9.18 -13.44
C TYR A 292 9.54 10.14 -14.16
N ILE A 293 10.84 10.02 -13.91
CA ILE A 293 11.87 10.75 -14.63
C ILE A 293 12.91 9.80 -15.18
N LYS A 294 13.36 10.06 -16.42
CA LYS A 294 14.47 9.37 -17.06
C LYS A 294 15.76 10.17 -16.85
N VAL A 295 16.69 9.60 -16.12
CA VAL A 295 17.97 10.22 -15.79
C VAL A 295 19.07 9.56 -16.60
N GLU A 296 19.84 10.33 -17.36
CA GLU A 296 20.92 9.83 -18.20
C GLU A 296 22.18 9.51 -17.36
N HIS A 297 22.01 8.50 -16.52
CA HIS A 297 23.07 7.96 -15.66
C HIS A 297 22.76 6.51 -15.26
N PRO A 298 23.68 5.56 -15.48
CA PRO A 298 23.41 4.13 -15.23
C PRO A 298 23.44 3.73 -13.75
N SER A 299 23.92 4.57 -12.84
CA SER A 299 24.04 4.23 -11.42
C SER A 299 23.98 5.46 -10.53
N LEU A 300 22.80 5.83 -10.06
CA LEU A 300 22.59 6.98 -9.18
C LEU A 300 22.89 6.65 -7.71
N PHE A 301 22.15 5.71 -7.15
CA PHE A 301 22.28 5.22 -5.78
C PHE A 301 21.83 3.75 -5.72
N PRO A 302 22.29 2.96 -4.71
CA PRO A 302 22.09 1.50 -4.71
C PRO A 302 20.73 1.04 -4.17
N ASP A 303 19.95 1.93 -3.57
CA ASP A 303 18.68 1.56 -2.93
C ASP A 303 17.61 1.25 -3.99
N GLN A 304 16.73 0.26 -3.71
CA GLN A 304 15.51 0.07 -4.49
C GLN A 304 14.55 1.24 -4.28
N TRP A 305 14.45 1.74 -3.04
CA TRP A 305 13.71 2.97 -2.75
C TRP A 305 14.25 3.68 -1.51
N LEU A 306 13.98 4.99 -1.45
CA LEU A 306 14.33 5.87 -0.34
C LEU A 306 13.06 6.49 0.24
N TYR A 307 12.98 6.56 1.57
CA TYR A 307 11.98 7.35 2.28
C TYR A 307 12.48 8.76 2.51
N MET A 308 11.77 9.77 2.01
CA MET A 308 12.15 11.18 2.09
C MET A 308 11.52 11.83 3.32
N GLN A 309 12.25 11.79 4.44
CA GLN A 309 11.76 12.29 5.73
C GLN A 309 12.00 13.81 5.91
N SER A 310 12.91 14.39 5.16
CA SER A 310 13.25 15.80 5.22
C SER A 310 12.02 16.69 4.97
N PRO A 311 11.65 17.59 5.91
CA PRO A 311 10.43 18.39 5.83
C PRO A 311 10.46 19.46 4.74
N GLU A 312 11.66 19.85 4.27
CA GLU A 312 11.87 20.82 3.21
C GLU A 312 11.38 20.36 1.83
N PHE A 313 11.23 19.05 1.62
CA PHE A 313 10.72 18.48 0.37
C PHE A 313 9.27 18.01 0.52
N ARG A 314 8.45 18.21 -0.51
CA ARG A 314 7.13 17.57 -0.64
C ARG A 314 7.25 16.10 -1.02
N LEU A 315 8.33 15.76 -1.71
CA LEU A 315 8.69 14.39 -2.11
C LEU A 315 8.68 13.45 -0.90
N GLY A 316 7.92 12.38 -0.99
CA GLY A 316 7.77 11.42 0.09
C GLY A 316 8.58 10.15 -0.08
N ARG A 317 8.72 9.65 -1.32
CA ARG A 317 9.47 8.43 -1.63
C ARG A 317 10.08 8.49 -3.03
N ILE A 318 11.26 7.92 -3.19
CA ILE A 318 11.92 7.73 -4.49
C ILE A 318 12.12 6.25 -4.70
N THR A 319 11.62 5.70 -5.80
CA THR A 319 11.92 4.33 -6.25
C THR A 319 12.89 4.39 -7.41
N ASN A 320 14.00 3.63 -7.34
CA ASN A 320 14.97 3.50 -8.43
C ASN A 320 14.78 2.16 -9.13
N PHE A 321 14.10 2.16 -10.27
CA PHE A 321 13.81 0.94 -11.03
C PHE A 321 15.05 0.29 -11.64
N ARG A 322 16.19 0.98 -11.70
CA ARG A 322 17.47 0.39 -12.07
C ARG A 322 17.88 -0.77 -11.17
N ASN A 323 17.49 -0.72 -9.91
CA ASN A 323 17.89 -1.68 -8.89
C ASN A 323 16.84 -2.79 -8.66
N TRP A 324 15.87 -2.91 -9.57
CA TRP A 324 14.85 -3.96 -9.55
C TRP A 324 15.14 -5.01 -10.63
N PRO A 325 14.71 -6.26 -10.46
CA PRO A 325 14.81 -7.26 -11.51
C PRO A 325 13.89 -6.88 -12.67
N ASN A 326 14.46 -6.28 -13.68
CA ASN A 326 13.83 -6.06 -14.96
C ASN A 326 14.88 -6.30 -16.02
N GLY A 327 14.70 -7.31 -16.83
CA GLY A 327 15.73 -7.84 -17.72
C GLY A 327 16.36 -6.82 -18.67
N GLN A 328 15.74 -5.66 -18.90
CA GLN A 328 16.22 -4.60 -19.80
C GLN A 328 16.93 -3.45 -19.09
N ALA A 329 16.68 -3.21 -17.80
CA ALA A 329 17.32 -2.11 -17.08
C ALA A 329 18.84 -2.31 -16.95
N ALA A 330 19.30 -3.54 -16.85
CA ALA A 330 20.74 -3.85 -16.69
C ALA A 330 21.63 -3.36 -17.84
N SER A 331 21.11 -3.22 -19.06
CA SER A 331 21.84 -2.79 -20.25
C SER A 331 21.64 -1.31 -20.63
N SER A 332 20.82 -0.57 -19.90
CA SER A 332 20.51 0.84 -20.20
C SER A 332 21.58 1.78 -19.63
N ASP A 333 21.94 2.82 -20.35
CA ASP A 333 22.80 3.92 -19.86
C ASP A 333 22.02 4.95 -19.00
N SER A 334 20.74 4.72 -18.77
CA SER A 334 19.88 5.59 -17.98
C SER A 334 19.26 4.88 -16.80
N SER A 335 18.74 5.63 -15.83
CA SER A 335 17.97 5.16 -14.69
C SER A 335 16.57 5.77 -14.74
N ILE A 336 15.55 4.97 -14.36
CA ILE A 336 14.18 5.46 -14.19
C ILE A 336 13.91 5.59 -12.70
N LEU A 337 13.55 6.80 -12.27
CA LEU A 337 13.12 7.08 -10.91
C LEU A 337 11.62 7.34 -10.90
N ALA A 338 10.89 6.73 -9.94
CA ALA A 338 9.52 7.15 -9.60
C ALA A 338 9.55 7.98 -8.32
N LEU A 339 9.06 9.20 -8.42
CA LEU A 339 8.99 10.21 -7.37
C LEU A 339 7.55 10.29 -6.88
N GLU A 340 7.31 9.99 -5.61
CA GLU A 340 5.97 9.88 -5.05
C GLU A 340 5.60 11.08 -4.20
N TYR A 341 4.46 11.68 -4.53
CA TYR A 341 3.81 12.76 -3.81
C TYR A 341 2.40 12.34 -3.42
N TRP A 342 1.97 12.72 -2.24
CA TRP A 342 0.62 12.43 -1.76
C TRP A 342 -0.16 13.71 -1.56
N CYS A 343 -1.39 13.73 -2.03
CA CYS A 343 -2.25 14.90 -1.99
C CYS A 343 -3.74 14.51 -1.87
N ASP A 344 -4.57 15.47 -1.58
CA ASP A 344 -6.03 15.32 -1.64
C ASP A 344 -6.55 15.75 -3.01
N GLU A 345 -7.80 15.41 -3.33
CA GLU A 345 -8.41 15.82 -4.61
C GLU A 345 -8.61 17.34 -4.73
N HIS A 346 -8.65 18.06 -3.62
CA HIS A 346 -8.75 19.52 -3.55
C HIS A 346 -7.39 20.23 -3.40
N ASP A 347 -6.29 19.47 -3.28
CA ASP A 347 -4.94 20.03 -3.25
C ASP A 347 -4.58 20.59 -4.63
N THR A 348 -4.00 21.79 -4.66
CA THR A 348 -3.50 22.40 -5.90
C THR A 348 -2.54 21.47 -6.64
N LEU A 349 -1.76 20.68 -5.92
CA LEU A 349 -0.84 19.70 -6.50
C LEU A 349 -1.55 18.68 -7.41
N TRP A 350 -2.80 18.26 -7.05
CA TRP A 350 -3.55 17.29 -7.85
C TRP A 350 -3.97 17.84 -9.23
N SER A 351 -4.25 19.12 -9.30
CA SER A 351 -4.69 19.83 -10.53
C SER A 351 -3.55 20.53 -11.30
N THR A 352 -2.33 20.52 -10.75
CA THR A 352 -1.16 21.12 -11.40
C THR A 352 -0.86 20.43 -12.73
N PRO A 353 -0.54 21.18 -13.82
CA PRO A 353 -0.16 20.61 -15.11
C PRO A 353 1.07 19.69 -15.02
N ASP A 354 1.11 18.64 -15.84
CA ASP A 354 2.17 17.63 -15.82
C ASP A 354 3.57 18.22 -15.99
N ALA A 355 3.73 19.18 -16.89
CA ALA A 355 5.02 19.83 -17.12
C ALA A 355 5.55 20.55 -15.85
N GLU A 356 4.68 21.23 -15.13
CA GLU A 356 5.04 21.92 -13.87
C GLU A 356 5.38 20.93 -12.76
N LEU A 357 4.61 19.83 -12.67
CA LEU A 357 4.87 18.74 -11.72
C LEU A 357 6.23 18.09 -11.99
N ILE A 358 6.57 17.83 -13.26
CA ILE A 358 7.86 17.27 -13.65
C ILE A 358 8.99 18.22 -13.28
N HIS A 359 8.87 19.52 -13.57
CA HIS A 359 9.87 20.51 -13.18
C HIS A 359 10.08 20.56 -11.68
N MET A 360 8.99 20.67 -10.90
CA MET A 360 9.03 20.66 -9.44
C MET A 360 9.76 19.41 -8.91
N ALA A 361 9.42 18.24 -9.44
CA ALA A 361 9.98 16.97 -8.98
C ALA A 361 11.47 16.84 -9.32
N ILE A 362 11.90 17.32 -10.48
CA ILE A 362 13.32 17.37 -10.87
C ILE A 362 14.08 18.31 -9.94
N ASP A 363 13.55 19.50 -9.66
CA ASP A 363 14.21 20.50 -8.82
C ASP A 363 14.34 20.01 -7.36
N GLU A 364 13.29 19.43 -6.77
CA GLU A 364 13.38 18.82 -5.45
C GLU A 364 14.43 17.67 -5.42
N THR A 365 14.45 16.81 -6.45
CA THR A 365 15.38 15.70 -6.50
C THR A 365 16.84 16.19 -6.69
N ARG A 366 17.07 17.25 -7.46
CA ARG A 366 18.38 17.89 -7.59
C ARG A 366 18.90 18.44 -6.27
N GLN A 367 18.04 19.10 -5.50
CA GLN A 367 18.40 19.63 -4.18
C GLN A 367 18.86 18.54 -3.21
N THR A 368 18.42 17.30 -3.38
CA THR A 368 18.91 16.16 -2.58
C THR A 368 20.32 15.71 -2.93
N GLY A 369 20.87 16.13 -4.08
CA GLY A 369 22.14 15.63 -4.62
C GLY A 369 22.06 14.22 -5.22
N LEU A 370 20.90 13.57 -5.25
CA LEU A 370 20.74 12.17 -5.71
C LEU A 370 20.91 12.02 -7.22
N LEU A 371 20.71 13.08 -8.01
CA LEU A 371 20.87 13.04 -9.47
C LEU A 371 22.33 13.13 -9.93
N ARG A 372 23.28 13.45 -9.05
CA ARG A 372 24.72 13.58 -9.39
C ARG A 372 24.98 14.49 -10.60
N ASP A 373 24.22 15.58 -10.73
CA ASP A 373 24.24 16.52 -11.86
C ASP A 373 23.94 15.89 -13.24
N ALA A 374 23.42 14.66 -13.26
CA ALA A 374 23.05 13.99 -14.49
C ALA A 374 21.85 14.67 -15.17
N PRO A 375 21.82 14.72 -16.51
CA PRO A 375 20.67 15.25 -17.24
C PRO A 375 19.43 14.39 -17.04
N VAL A 376 18.28 15.05 -16.92
CA VAL A 376 16.97 14.38 -17.00
C VAL A 376 16.44 14.62 -18.41
N SER A 377 16.23 13.56 -19.17
CA SER A 377 15.85 13.61 -20.59
C SER A 377 14.35 13.58 -20.83
N ASP A 378 13.57 13.02 -19.91
CA ASP A 378 12.13 12.88 -20.08
C ASP A 378 11.42 12.72 -18.72
N GLY A 379 10.09 12.95 -18.69
CA GLY A 379 9.25 12.81 -17.51
C GLY A 379 7.79 12.48 -17.84
N VAL A 380 7.15 11.67 -16.99
CA VAL A 380 5.75 11.26 -17.12
C VAL A 380 5.06 11.32 -15.76
N VAL A 381 3.84 11.86 -15.72
CA VAL A 381 3.01 11.93 -14.51
C VAL A 381 1.90 10.87 -14.57
N VAL A 382 1.78 10.09 -13.51
CA VAL A 382 0.69 9.13 -13.31
C VAL A 382 -0.08 9.52 -12.05
N ARG A 383 -1.36 9.82 -12.21
CA ARG A 383 -2.29 10.13 -11.11
C ARG A 383 -3.00 8.87 -10.66
N VAL A 384 -2.89 8.53 -9.38
CA VAL A 384 -3.55 7.39 -8.76
C VAL A 384 -4.54 7.91 -7.72
N PRO A 385 -5.83 8.00 -8.05
CA PRO A 385 -6.84 8.49 -7.12
C PRO A 385 -7.14 7.44 -6.04
N ARG A 386 -7.49 7.91 -4.84
CA ARG A 386 -7.98 7.09 -3.72
C ARG A 386 -7.08 5.90 -3.38
N CYS A 387 -5.77 6.15 -3.37
CA CYS A 387 -4.74 5.14 -3.18
C CYS A 387 -4.68 4.60 -1.73
N TYR A 388 -4.91 5.48 -0.75
CA TYR A 388 -4.80 5.17 0.67
C TYR A 388 -6.03 5.59 1.46
N PRO A 389 -6.77 4.65 2.12
CA PRO A 389 -7.80 5.02 3.08
C PRO A 389 -7.17 5.71 4.29
N VAL A 390 -7.68 6.87 4.71
CA VAL A 390 -7.14 7.65 5.81
C VAL A 390 -7.75 7.19 7.12
N TYR A 391 -6.94 6.64 8.01
CA TYR A 391 -7.37 6.22 9.34
C TYR A 391 -7.39 7.41 10.29
N ARG A 392 -8.34 8.33 10.08
CA ARG A 392 -8.58 9.42 11.02
C ARG A 392 -9.12 8.85 12.33
N LYS A 393 -8.70 9.43 13.44
CA LYS A 393 -9.14 9.03 14.79
C LYS A 393 -10.66 8.90 14.87
N GLY A 394 -11.14 7.73 15.32
CA GLY A 394 -12.57 7.38 15.34
C GLY A 394 -13.13 6.89 14.00
N TYR A 395 -12.33 6.63 12.99
CA TYR A 395 -12.80 6.14 11.68
C TYR A 395 -13.62 4.84 11.78
N ARG A 396 -13.36 4.00 12.78
CA ARG A 396 -14.13 2.76 13.01
C ARG A 396 -15.59 3.01 13.31
N ASP A 397 -15.89 4.10 14.05
CA ASP A 397 -17.25 4.46 14.39
C ASP A 397 -18.03 4.92 13.15
N TRP A 398 -17.34 5.52 12.17
CA TRP A 398 -17.92 5.89 10.88
C TRP A 398 -18.03 4.69 9.93
N LEU A 399 -17.08 3.77 9.98
CA LEU A 399 -17.09 2.59 9.13
C LEU A 399 -18.19 1.59 9.55
N ALA A 400 -18.47 1.47 10.84
CA ALA A 400 -19.42 0.49 11.37
C ALA A 400 -20.85 0.59 10.80
N PRO A 401 -21.51 1.77 10.71
CA PRO A 401 -22.83 1.87 10.10
C PRO A 401 -22.81 1.53 8.61
N VAL A 402 -21.74 1.85 7.88
CA VAL A 402 -21.58 1.52 6.47
C VAL A 402 -21.51 0.00 6.26
N VAL A 403 -20.68 -0.68 7.05
CA VAL A 403 -20.55 -2.15 7.00
C VAL A 403 -21.87 -2.82 7.38
N ARG A 404 -22.53 -2.35 8.42
CA ARG A 404 -23.85 -2.87 8.85
C ARG A 404 -24.89 -2.73 7.74
N HIS A 405 -24.94 -1.56 7.09
CA HIS A 405 -25.86 -1.30 5.99
C HIS A 405 -25.63 -2.27 4.82
N LEU A 406 -24.39 -2.43 4.36
CA LEU A 406 -24.06 -3.37 3.29
C LEU A 406 -24.43 -4.81 3.64
N ASN A 407 -24.07 -5.28 4.83
CA ASN A 407 -24.35 -6.64 5.25
C ASN A 407 -25.85 -6.92 5.39
N THR A 408 -26.67 -5.90 5.74
CA THR A 408 -28.11 -6.06 5.97
C THR A 408 -28.91 -5.89 4.69
N CYS A 409 -28.61 -4.85 3.90
CA CYS A 409 -29.41 -4.49 2.73
C CYS A 409 -28.91 -5.17 1.44
N CYS A 410 -27.61 -5.49 1.38
CA CYS A 410 -26.98 -6.06 0.18
C CYS A 410 -26.21 -7.36 0.49
N PRO A 411 -26.85 -8.42 1.02
CA PRO A 411 -26.14 -9.63 1.49
C PRO A 411 -25.43 -10.40 0.36
N HIS A 412 -25.75 -10.12 -0.89
CA HIS A 412 -25.10 -10.69 -2.08
C HIS A 412 -23.96 -9.85 -2.65
N LEU A 413 -23.65 -8.71 -2.02
CA LEU A 413 -22.58 -7.79 -2.36
C LEU A 413 -21.46 -7.88 -1.34
N LEU A 414 -20.29 -8.31 -1.77
CA LEU A 414 -19.08 -8.37 -0.94
C LEU A 414 -18.12 -7.24 -1.32
N ALA A 415 -17.78 -6.39 -0.36
CA ALA A 415 -16.79 -5.33 -0.54
C ALA A 415 -15.41 -5.82 -0.03
N ILE A 416 -14.40 -5.87 -0.91
CA ILE A 416 -13.08 -6.42 -0.63
C ILE A 416 -11.94 -5.55 -1.18
N GLY A 417 -10.71 -5.87 -0.80
CA GLY A 417 -9.51 -5.19 -1.26
C GLY A 417 -9.23 -3.90 -0.48
N ARG A 418 -8.15 -3.18 -0.87
CA ARG A 418 -7.68 -2.00 -0.14
C ARG A 418 -8.73 -0.89 -0.08
N ALA A 419 -9.25 -0.49 -1.23
CA ALA A 419 -10.21 0.60 -1.30
C ALA A 419 -11.64 0.15 -0.97
N GLY A 420 -12.03 -1.06 -1.39
CA GLY A 420 -13.37 -1.59 -1.21
C GLY A 420 -13.71 -1.95 0.25
N ALA A 421 -12.72 -2.40 1.02
CA ALA A 421 -12.90 -2.66 2.46
C ALA A 421 -12.38 -1.54 3.36
N PHE A 422 -12.00 -0.38 2.80
CA PHE A 422 -11.40 0.74 3.54
C PHE A 422 -10.25 0.29 4.45
N LYS A 423 -9.31 -0.52 3.90
CA LYS A 423 -8.17 -1.09 4.64
C LYS A 423 -6.85 -0.81 3.96
N TYR A 424 -5.82 -0.58 4.77
CA TYR A 424 -4.45 -0.41 4.27
C TYR A 424 -3.81 -1.78 3.93
N ASN A 425 -4.40 -2.48 2.97
CA ASN A 425 -3.95 -3.80 2.54
C ASN A 425 -2.71 -3.73 1.63
N ASN A 426 -1.79 -4.66 1.79
CA ASN A 426 -0.78 -4.99 0.79
C ASN A 426 -1.35 -5.99 -0.23
N GLN A 427 -0.54 -6.42 -1.20
CA GLN A 427 -0.97 -7.34 -2.25
C GLN A 427 -1.50 -8.66 -1.68
N ASP A 428 -0.79 -9.25 -0.73
CA ASP A 428 -1.13 -10.53 -0.10
C ASP A 428 -2.45 -10.50 0.68
N HIS A 429 -2.72 -9.43 1.45
CA HIS A 429 -4.02 -9.27 2.10
C HIS A 429 -5.15 -9.15 1.06
N SER A 430 -4.89 -8.46 -0.06
CA SER A 430 -5.87 -8.32 -1.14
C SER A 430 -6.11 -9.65 -1.85
N ILE A 431 -5.06 -10.43 -2.10
CA ILE A 431 -5.15 -11.79 -2.63
C ILE A 431 -5.94 -12.69 -1.66
N LEU A 432 -5.59 -12.66 -0.37
CA LEU A 432 -6.29 -13.44 0.65
C LEU A 432 -7.79 -13.12 0.69
N MET A 433 -8.15 -11.83 0.70
CA MET A 433 -9.56 -11.41 0.66
C MET A 433 -10.27 -11.96 -0.58
N GLY A 434 -9.62 -11.97 -1.74
CA GLY A 434 -10.17 -12.53 -2.96
C GLY A 434 -10.44 -14.03 -2.86
N LEU A 435 -9.49 -14.80 -2.29
CA LEU A 435 -9.66 -16.24 -2.06
C LEU A 435 -10.83 -16.53 -1.11
N LEU A 436 -10.89 -15.83 0.03
CA LEU A 436 -11.93 -16.03 1.04
C LEU A 436 -13.31 -15.60 0.55
N ALA A 437 -13.40 -14.52 -0.24
CA ALA A 437 -14.66 -14.12 -0.86
C ALA A 437 -15.18 -15.17 -1.85
N ALA A 438 -14.28 -15.80 -2.60
CA ALA A 438 -14.63 -16.89 -3.50
C ALA A 438 -15.11 -18.14 -2.73
N GLU A 439 -14.49 -18.49 -1.60
CA GLU A 439 -14.94 -19.58 -0.72
C GLU A 439 -16.30 -19.29 -0.10
N ASN A 440 -16.57 -18.05 0.32
CA ASN A 440 -17.89 -17.67 0.83
C ASN A 440 -18.99 -17.87 -0.21
N ILE A 441 -18.75 -17.55 -1.47
CA ILE A 441 -19.76 -17.67 -2.54
C ILE A 441 -19.89 -19.11 -3.05
N ALA A 442 -18.78 -19.77 -3.35
CA ALA A 442 -18.81 -21.05 -4.03
C ALA A 442 -18.96 -22.25 -3.07
N ASP A 443 -18.41 -22.18 -1.87
CA ASP A 443 -18.39 -23.28 -0.91
C ASP A 443 -19.38 -23.02 0.25
N GLY A 444 -20.02 -21.84 0.32
CA GLY A 444 -20.89 -21.45 1.43
C GLY A 444 -20.15 -21.21 2.74
N ALA A 445 -18.84 -20.93 2.68
CA ALA A 445 -18.07 -20.55 3.84
C ALA A 445 -18.54 -19.19 4.41
N GLN A 446 -18.19 -18.89 5.65
CA GLN A 446 -18.59 -17.66 6.34
C GLN A 446 -17.37 -16.94 6.91
N HIS A 447 -16.35 -16.73 6.06
CA HIS A 447 -15.18 -15.96 6.45
C HIS A 447 -15.55 -14.49 6.67
N ASP A 448 -15.11 -13.92 7.77
CA ASP A 448 -15.24 -12.48 8.02
C ASP A 448 -14.17 -11.72 7.23
N LEU A 449 -14.59 -11.19 6.08
CA LEU A 449 -13.69 -10.43 5.20
C LEU A 449 -13.27 -9.08 5.80
N TRP A 450 -14.05 -8.55 6.75
CA TRP A 450 -13.75 -7.30 7.43
C TRP A 450 -12.70 -7.48 8.54
N SER A 451 -12.39 -8.70 8.98
CA SER A 451 -11.35 -8.99 9.96
C SER A 451 -9.95 -9.12 9.35
N ILE A 452 -9.83 -9.29 8.03
CA ILE A 452 -8.53 -9.44 7.36
C ILE A 452 -7.67 -8.20 7.58
N ASN A 453 -6.37 -8.39 7.91
CA ASN A 453 -5.42 -7.33 8.23
C ASN A 453 -5.84 -6.48 9.45
N THR A 454 -6.52 -7.08 10.41
CA THR A 454 -6.79 -6.51 11.74
C THR A 454 -5.91 -7.12 12.82
N ASP A 455 -5.30 -8.28 12.55
CA ASP A 455 -4.33 -8.90 13.45
C ASP A 455 -3.03 -8.12 13.39
N TYR A 456 -2.77 -7.39 14.45
CA TYR A 456 -1.62 -6.51 14.60
C TYR A 456 -0.31 -7.26 14.92
N ASP A 457 -0.33 -8.58 14.85
CA ASP A 457 0.86 -9.40 15.05
C ASP A 457 1.79 -9.26 13.85
N ILE A 458 2.94 -8.76 14.15
CA ILE A 458 4.20 -8.60 13.40
C ILE A 458 4.17 -9.17 11.96
N TYR A 459 3.49 -8.47 11.08
CA TYR A 459 3.23 -8.90 9.70
C TYR A 459 4.51 -8.97 8.82
N GLN A 460 5.57 -8.25 9.16
CA GLN A 460 6.75 -8.15 8.30
C GLN A 460 8.00 -8.85 8.85
N GLU A 461 7.85 -9.75 9.82
CA GLU A 461 8.95 -10.50 10.41
C GLU A 461 8.97 -11.95 9.91
N GLU A 462 10.13 -12.42 9.44
CA GLU A 462 10.37 -13.83 9.19
C GLU A 462 10.47 -14.58 10.52
N GLU A 463 9.74 -15.68 10.68
CA GLU A 463 10.15 -16.71 11.61
C GLU A 463 11.43 -17.33 11.06
N THR A 464 12.53 -17.19 11.79
CA THR A 464 13.72 -17.98 11.51
C THR A 464 13.35 -19.45 11.69
N GLU A 465 13.19 -20.19 10.59
CA GLU A 465 13.17 -21.63 10.64
C GLU A 465 14.44 -22.07 11.37
N SER A 466 14.27 -22.62 12.55
CA SER A 466 15.29 -23.42 13.20
C SER A 466 15.45 -24.68 12.33
N HIS A 467 16.44 -24.67 11.45
CA HIS A 467 16.89 -25.93 10.85
C HIS A 467 17.31 -26.88 11.98
N PRO A 468 16.82 -28.14 11.96
CA PRO A 468 17.20 -29.15 12.91
C PRO A 468 18.68 -29.53 12.82
#